data_68c8bfcb7b0845f15e7a051d9fb7a8d2
#
_entry.id   68c8bfcb7b0845f15e7a051d9fb7a8d2
#
_cell.length_a   1.000
_cell.length_b   1.000
_cell.length_c   1.000
_cell.angle_alpha   90.00
_cell.angle_beta   90.00
_cell.angle_gamma   90.00
#
_symmetry.space_group_name_H-M   'P 1'
#
loop_
_entity.id
_entity.type
_entity.pdbx_description
1 polymer ?
#
loop_
_entity_poly.entity_id
_entity_poly.type
_entity_poly.pdbx_seq_one_letter_code
_entity_poly.pdbx_strand_id
1 'polypeptide(L)'
;MPSFDVVSELDKHELTNAVDNAIKELDRRFDLKGKCSFEAKDKSVTLTAEADFMLEQMLDILRSNLVKRKVDSQCMEIKDAYPSGKVVKQEVNFREGIDKDLAKKIVGLIKERKLKIQAAIQGEQVRVTGKKRDDLQEAIALLRGESLGMPLQFTNFRD
;
A
#
# COMPACT_ATOMS: atom_id res chain seq x y z
N MET A 1 19.36 24.03 4.54
CA MET A 1 18.01 24.20 4.03
C MET A 1 17.11 23.11 4.59
N PRO A 2 15.88 23.43 5.01
CA PRO A 2 14.97 22.41 5.49
C PRO A 2 14.67 21.37 4.41
N SER A 3 14.51 20.13 4.83
CA SER A 3 14.20 19.02 3.92
C SER A 3 13.39 17.93 4.61
N PHE A 4 12.78 17.07 3.81
CA PHE A 4 12.16 15.83 4.27
C PHE A 4 12.21 14.79 3.15
N ASP A 5 11.93 13.55 3.50
CA ASP A 5 11.88 12.45 2.54
C ASP A 5 10.45 11.94 2.38
N VAL A 6 10.04 11.75 1.13
CA VAL A 6 8.78 11.06 0.78
C VAL A 6 9.11 9.60 0.59
N VAL A 7 8.45 8.75 1.34
CA VAL A 7 8.66 7.30 1.28
C VAL A 7 7.31 6.58 1.19
N SER A 8 7.35 5.31 0.79
CA SER A 8 6.19 4.43 0.84
C SER A 8 6.64 3.13 1.50
N GLU A 9 6.55 3.09 2.80
CA GLU A 9 7.02 1.97 3.61
C GLU A 9 5.86 1.06 4.01
N LEU A 10 6.14 -0.23 4.02
CA LEU A 10 5.21 -1.26 4.47
C LEU A 10 5.68 -1.78 5.82
N ASP A 11 4.81 -1.67 6.83
CA ASP A 11 5.08 -2.28 8.13
C ASP A 11 4.77 -3.77 8.03
N LYS A 12 5.80 -4.59 7.84
CA LYS A 12 5.66 -6.04 7.65
C LYS A 12 5.09 -6.74 8.87
N HIS A 13 5.36 -6.21 10.06
CA HIS A 13 4.86 -6.79 11.30
C HIS A 13 3.34 -6.62 11.38
N GLU A 14 2.86 -5.40 11.08
CA GLU A 14 1.43 -5.13 11.04
C GLU A 14 0.72 -5.85 9.91
N LEU A 15 1.41 -6.04 8.78
CA LEU A 15 0.88 -6.85 7.68
C LEU A 15 0.65 -8.29 8.13
N THR A 16 1.62 -8.89 8.80
CA THR A 16 1.51 -10.25 9.34
C THR A 16 0.33 -10.34 10.30
N ASN A 17 0.19 -9.38 11.21
CA ASN A 17 -0.92 -9.33 12.16
C ASN A 17 -2.27 -9.24 11.44
N ALA A 18 -2.35 -8.42 10.41
CA ALA A 18 -3.59 -8.25 9.63
C ALA A 18 -3.99 -9.55 8.94
N VAL A 19 -3.04 -10.24 8.33
CA VAL A 19 -3.29 -11.52 7.65
C VAL A 19 -3.71 -12.60 8.67
N ASP A 20 -3.03 -12.68 9.80
CA ASP A 20 -3.38 -13.63 10.86
C ASP A 20 -4.81 -13.39 11.36
N ASN A 21 -5.19 -12.13 11.54
CA ASN A 21 -6.55 -11.78 11.94
C ASN A 21 -7.58 -12.12 10.87
N ALA A 22 -7.22 -11.95 9.59
CA ALA A 22 -8.08 -12.32 8.47
C ALA A 22 -8.33 -13.83 8.46
N ILE A 23 -7.29 -14.62 8.71
CA ILE A 23 -7.41 -16.09 8.80
C ILE A 23 -8.36 -16.48 9.94
N LYS A 24 -8.23 -15.84 11.10
CA LYS A 24 -9.10 -16.10 12.24
C LYS A 24 -10.56 -15.71 11.95
N GLU A 25 -10.75 -14.58 11.27
CA GLU A 25 -12.10 -14.14 10.89
C GLU A 25 -12.74 -15.12 9.91
N LEU A 26 -11.96 -15.64 8.97
CA LEU A 26 -12.43 -16.62 7.99
C LEU A 26 -12.97 -17.87 8.69
N ASP A 27 -12.29 -18.33 9.74
CA ASP A 27 -12.70 -19.51 10.51
C ASP A 27 -14.02 -19.30 11.27
N ARG A 28 -14.43 -18.06 11.49
CA ARG A 28 -15.68 -17.70 12.16
C ARG A 28 -16.84 -17.51 11.20
N ARG A 29 -16.59 -17.53 9.90
CA ARG A 29 -17.60 -17.33 8.86
C ARG A 29 -18.16 -18.66 8.40
N PHE A 30 -19.42 -18.92 8.70
CA PHE A 30 -20.09 -20.18 8.30
C PHE A 30 -20.15 -20.36 6.80
N ASP A 31 -20.31 -19.26 6.07
CA ASP A 31 -20.43 -19.28 4.61
C ASP A 31 -19.10 -19.56 3.90
N LEU A 32 -17.98 -19.37 4.59
CA LEU A 32 -16.63 -19.49 4.00
C LEU A 32 -15.77 -20.57 4.65
N LYS A 33 -16.07 -20.93 5.88
CA LYS A 33 -15.26 -21.89 6.65
C LYS A 33 -15.19 -23.25 5.94
N GLY A 34 -13.96 -23.74 5.79
CA GLY A 34 -13.72 -25.02 5.11
C GLY A 34 -13.76 -24.95 3.59
N LYS A 35 -14.17 -23.81 3.02
CA LYS A 35 -14.26 -23.58 1.57
C LYS A 35 -13.21 -22.64 1.04
N CYS A 36 -12.56 -21.92 1.93
CA CYS A 36 -11.60 -20.85 1.60
C CYS A 36 -10.38 -20.92 2.49
N SER A 37 -9.24 -20.44 1.98
CA SER A 37 -8.03 -20.33 2.79
C SER A 37 -7.16 -19.16 2.31
N PHE A 38 -6.47 -18.54 3.27
CA PHE A 38 -5.39 -17.59 3.01
C PHE A 38 -4.06 -18.29 3.27
N GLU A 39 -3.12 -18.12 2.35
CA GLU A 39 -1.77 -18.64 2.50
C GLU A 39 -0.77 -17.51 2.32
N ALA A 40 -0.13 -17.10 3.42
CA ALA A 40 0.82 -15.99 3.41
C ALA A 40 2.22 -16.47 3.09
N LYS A 41 2.92 -15.71 2.24
CA LYS A 41 4.32 -15.96 1.91
C LYS A 41 5.00 -14.64 1.65
N ASP A 42 5.89 -14.24 2.58
CA ASP A 42 6.61 -12.97 2.50
C ASP A 42 5.64 -11.78 2.30
N LYS A 43 5.73 -11.07 1.18
CA LYS A 43 4.87 -9.93 0.86
C LYS A 43 3.72 -10.31 -0.05
N SER A 44 3.29 -11.56 -0.02
CA SER A 44 2.14 -11.99 -0.83
C SER A 44 1.23 -12.91 -0.03
N VAL A 45 -0.03 -12.92 -0.45
CA VAL A 45 -1.05 -13.79 0.12
C VAL A 45 -1.78 -14.44 -1.04
N THR A 46 -1.89 -15.76 -1.03
CA THR A 46 -2.68 -16.49 -2.01
C THR A 46 -4.03 -16.84 -1.40
N LEU A 47 -5.09 -16.39 -2.07
CA LEU A 47 -6.46 -16.71 -1.70
C LEU A 47 -6.88 -17.95 -2.47
N THR A 48 -7.48 -18.92 -1.80
CA THR A 48 -8.02 -20.13 -2.42
C THR A 48 -9.47 -20.25 -2.00
N ALA A 49 -10.39 -20.48 -2.95
CA ALA A 49 -11.80 -20.59 -2.68
C ALA A 49 -12.46 -21.59 -3.63
N GLU A 50 -13.64 -22.06 -3.26
CA GLU A 50 -14.42 -22.99 -4.10
C GLU A 50 -15.13 -22.27 -5.25
N ALA A 51 -15.35 -20.94 -5.15
CA ALA A 51 -16.04 -20.15 -6.17
C ALA A 51 -15.53 -18.71 -6.19
N ASP A 52 -15.64 -18.06 -7.34
CA ASP A 52 -15.17 -16.68 -7.56
C ASP A 52 -15.77 -15.68 -6.57
N PHE A 53 -17.07 -15.77 -6.29
CA PHE A 53 -17.72 -14.83 -5.39
C PHE A 53 -17.15 -14.87 -3.97
N MET A 54 -16.60 -16.01 -3.56
CA MET A 54 -15.95 -16.15 -2.26
C MET A 54 -14.65 -15.40 -2.20
N LEU A 55 -13.93 -15.28 -3.32
CA LEU A 55 -12.68 -14.49 -3.40
C LEU A 55 -12.98 -13.02 -3.08
N GLU A 56 -14.07 -12.47 -3.59
CA GLU A 56 -14.47 -11.08 -3.31
C GLU A 56 -14.72 -10.88 -1.81
N GLN A 57 -15.39 -11.82 -1.17
CA GLN A 57 -15.64 -11.78 0.26
C GLN A 57 -14.34 -11.88 1.06
N MET A 58 -13.39 -12.72 0.60
CA MET A 58 -12.08 -12.85 1.22
C MET A 58 -11.28 -11.56 1.10
N LEU A 59 -11.34 -10.88 -0.06
CA LEU A 59 -10.67 -9.60 -0.24
C LEU A 59 -11.23 -8.55 0.71
N ASP A 60 -12.53 -8.52 0.94
CA ASP A 60 -13.15 -7.60 1.89
C ASP A 60 -12.68 -7.86 3.31
N ILE A 61 -12.58 -9.13 3.70
CA ILE A 61 -12.03 -9.52 5.01
C ILE A 61 -10.59 -9.03 5.15
N LEU A 62 -9.78 -9.25 4.12
CA LEU A 62 -8.38 -8.83 4.12
C LEU A 62 -8.25 -7.31 4.23
N ARG A 63 -8.98 -6.55 3.41
CA ARG A 63 -8.96 -5.09 3.45
C ARG A 63 -9.36 -4.55 4.83
N SER A 64 -10.42 -5.11 5.39
CA SER A 64 -10.91 -4.69 6.70
C SER A 64 -9.86 -4.88 7.80
N ASN A 65 -9.16 -6.00 7.77
CA ASN A 65 -8.12 -6.30 8.75
C ASN A 65 -6.87 -5.45 8.54
N LEU A 66 -6.53 -5.11 7.29
CA LEU A 66 -5.45 -4.17 7.01
C LEU A 66 -5.75 -2.80 7.60
N VAL A 67 -6.97 -2.31 7.40
CA VAL A 67 -7.40 -1.00 7.94
C VAL A 67 -7.31 -1.01 9.47
N LYS A 68 -7.76 -2.07 10.14
CA LYS A 68 -7.69 -2.19 11.60
C LYS A 68 -6.26 -2.13 12.13
N ARG A 69 -5.30 -2.59 11.34
CA ARG A 69 -3.88 -2.56 11.71
C ARG A 69 -3.14 -1.36 11.12
N LYS A 70 -3.87 -0.40 10.57
CA LYS A 70 -3.33 0.84 9.98
C LYS A 70 -2.38 0.60 8.81
N VAL A 71 -2.60 -0.48 8.07
CA VAL A 71 -1.92 -0.75 6.80
C VAL A 71 -2.83 -0.27 5.68
N ASP A 72 -2.36 0.66 4.88
CA ASP A 72 -3.15 1.23 3.78
C ASP A 72 -3.34 0.20 2.67
N SER A 73 -4.60 -0.08 2.33
CA SER A 73 -4.94 -1.07 1.32
C SER A 73 -4.49 -0.68 -0.10
N GLN A 74 -4.10 0.57 -0.33
CA GLN A 74 -3.54 0.99 -1.62
C GLN A 74 -2.25 0.25 -1.98
N CYS A 75 -1.54 -0.31 -1.00
CA CYS A 75 -0.35 -1.11 -1.26
C CYS A 75 -0.66 -2.46 -1.89
N MET A 76 -1.92 -2.88 -1.91
CA MET A 76 -2.31 -4.17 -2.50
C MET A 76 -2.25 -4.14 -4.03
N GLU A 77 -1.59 -5.13 -4.61
CA GLU A 77 -1.66 -5.42 -6.03
C GLU A 77 -2.42 -6.72 -6.18
N ILE A 78 -3.69 -6.62 -6.59
CA ILE A 78 -4.58 -7.75 -6.72
C ILE A 78 -4.46 -8.32 -8.13
N LYS A 79 -3.96 -9.55 -8.25
CA LYS A 79 -3.81 -10.23 -9.53
C LYS A 79 -5.13 -10.82 -9.98
N ASP A 80 -5.19 -11.25 -11.23
CA ASP A 80 -6.38 -11.92 -11.77
C ASP A 80 -6.56 -13.30 -11.13
N ALA A 81 -7.81 -13.66 -10.86
CA ALA A 81 -8.13 -14.99 -10.38
C ALA A 81 -7.93 -16.03 -11.47
N TYR A 82 -7.52 -17.23 -11.10
CA TYR A 82 -7.28 -18.31 -12.04
C TYR A 82 -7.78 -19.64 -11.47
N PRO A 83 -8.25 -20.56 -12.33
CA PRO A 83 -8.69 -21.87 -11.87
C PRO A 83 -7.48 -22.75 -11.53
N SER A 84 -7.64 -23.59 -10.51
CA SER A 84 -6.60 -24.55 -10.09
C SER A 84 -7.31 -25.82 -9.60
N GLY A 85 -7.50 -26.80 -10.49
CA GLY A 85 -8.27 -27.99 -10.18
C GLY A 85 -9.73 -27.65 -9.89
N LYS A 86 -10.21 -28.01 -8.70
CA LYS A 86 -11.61 -27.77 -8.30
C LYS A 86 -11.81 -26.43 -7.59
N VAL A 87 -10.76 -25.64 -7.45
CA VAL A 87 -10.81 -24.36 -6.75
C VAL A 87 -10.38 -23.21 -7.66
N VAL A 88 -10.61 -22.01 -7.19
CA VAL A 88 -10.09 -20.79 -7.82
C VAL A 88 -9.09 -20.14 -6.86
N LYS A 89 -8.05 -19.56 -7.42
CA LYS A 89 -6.99 -18.90 -6.65
C LYS A 89 -6.79 -17.47 -7.12
N GLN A 90 -6.32 -16.64 -6.21
CA GLN A 90 -5.99 -15.25 -6.52
C GLN A 90 -4.83 -14.82 -5.64
N GLU A 91 -3.84 -14.21 -6.27
CA GLU A 91 -2.67 -13.68 -5.57
C GLU A 91 -2.84 -12.21 -5.28
N VAL A 92 -2.44 -11.81 -4.08
CA VAL A 92 -2.37 -10.40 -3.68
C VAL A 92 -0.95 -10.12 -3.23
N ASN A 93 -0.29 -9.19 -3.90
CA ASN A 93 1.04 -8.74 -3.52
C ASN A 93 0.96 -7.42 -2.78
N PHE A 94 1.82 -7.24 -1.77
CA PHE A 94 1.88 -6.00 -1.00
C PHE A 94 3.14 -5.25 -1.42
N ARG A 95 2.93 -4.06 -2.00
CA ARG A 95 4.00 -3.25 -2.56
C ARG A 95 4.56 -2.29 -1.53
N GLU A 96 5.85 -2.00 -1.63
CA GLU A 96 6.50 -0.96 -0.85
C GLU A 96 7.55 -0.26 -1.71
N GLY A 97 7.96 0.93 -1.28
CA GLY A 97 8.91 1.75 -2.00
C GLY A 97 8.25 2.61 -3.08
N ILE A 98 8.92 3.67 -3.45
CA ILE A 98 8.51 4.54 -4.55
C ILE A 98 9.31 4.14 -5.78
N ASP A 99 8.64 3.57 -6.78
CA ASP A 99 9.30 3.20 -8.03
C ASP A 99 9.60 4.44 -8.88
N LYS A 100 10.32 4.25 -9.98
CA LYS A 100 10.74 5.36 -10.85
C LYS A 100 9.56 6.14 -11.41
N ASP A 101 8.49 5.44 -11.80
CA ASP A 101 7.31 6.08 -12.40
C ASP A 101 6.60 6.95 -11.37
N LEU A 102 6.40 6.44 -10.16
CA LEU A 102 5.78 7.20 -9.08
C LEU A 102 6.67 8.39 -8.68
N ALA A 103 7.99 8.18 -8.58
CA ALA A 103 8.94 9.25 -8.26
C ALA A 103 8.87 10.38 -9.30
N LYS A 104 8.84 10.05 -10.57
CA LYS A 104 8.70 11.04 -11.64
C LYS A 104 7.38 11.79 -11.56
N LYS A 105 6.30 11.10 -11.20
CA LYS A 105 4.98 11.70 -11.03
C LYS A 105 4.98 12.70 -9.87
N ILE A 106 5.61 12.34 -8.76
CA ILE A 106 5.73 13.22 -7.58
C ILE A 106 6.54 14.48 -7.95
N VAL A 107 7.69 14.31 -8.58
CA VAL A 107 8.54 15.42 -9.02
C VAL A 107 7.79 16.32 -10.01
N GLY A 108 7.06 15.70 -10.95
CA GLY A 108 6.26 16.42 -11.94
C GLY A 108 5.16 17.27 -11.31
N LEU A 109 4.46 16.75 -10.32
CA LEU A 109 3.42 17.50 -9.60
C LEU A 109 3.99 18.72 -8.89
N ILE A 110 5.15 18.57 -8.25
CA ILE A 110 5.83 19.66 -7.56
C ILE A 110 6.22 20.76 -8.56
N LYS A 111 6.76 20.38 -9.72
CA LYS A 111 7.14 21.33 -10.77
C LYS A 111 5.92 22.02 -11.37
N GLU A 112 4.85 21.28 -11.63
CA GLU A 112 3.63 21.79 -12.23
C GLU A 112 2.99 22.88 -11.36
N ARG A 113 2.99 22.69 -10.04
CA ARG A 113 2.42 23.63 -9.09
C ARG A 113 3.35 24.81 -8.79
N LYS A 114 4.55 24.82 -9.38
CA LYS A 114 5.54 25.90 -9.23
C LYS A 114 5.87 26.22 -7.78
N LEU A 115 5.94 25.21 -6.95
CA LEU A 115 6.34 25.37 -5.55
C LEU A 115 7.82 25.75 -5.45
N LYS A 116 8.15 26.54 -4.43
CA LYS A 116 9.53 27.01 -4.23
C LYS A 116 10.39 25.95 -3.53
N ILE A 117 10.39 24.76 -4.08
CA ILE A 117 11.09 23.61 -3.53
C ILE A 117 11.79 22.84 -4.64
N GLN A 118 12.74 22.01 -4.25
CA GLN A 118 13.43 21.10 -5.15
C GLN A 118 13.15 19.69 -4.72
N ALA A 119 12.97 18.80 -5.68
CA ALA A 119 12.74 17.40 -5.43
C ALA A 119 13.79 16.57 -6.16
N ALA A 120 14.40 15.62 -5.45
CA ALA A 120 15.43 14.73 -5.98
C ALA A 120 15.07 13.28 -5.70
N ILE A 121 15.15 12.45 -6.73
CA ILE A 121 14.90 11.01 -6.60
C ILE A 121 16.15 10.36 -6.01
N GLN A 122 15.97 9.64 -4.90
CA GLN A 122 17.05 8.93 -4.23
C GLN A 122 16.62 7.50 -3.94
N GLY A 123 17.00 6.56 -4.81
CA GLY A 123 16.57 5.17 -4.67
C GLY A 123 15.05 5.04 -4.75
N GLU A 124 14.44 4.51 -3.70
CA GLU A 124 13.00 4.32 -3.60
C GLU A 124 12.29 5.42 -2.82
N GLN A 125 12.90 6.60 -2.74
CA GLN A 125 12.34 7.74 -2.04
C GLN A 125 12.57 9.02 -2.82
N VAL A 126 11.89 10.09 -2.42
CA VAL A 126 12.06 11.42 -3.01
C VAL A 126 12.40 12.40 -1.90
N ARG A 127 13.54 13.07 -2.02
CA ARG A 127 13.94 14.11 -1.07
C ARG A 127 13.46 15.48 -1.54
N VAL A 128 12.77 16.18 -0.66
CA VAL A 128 12.22 17.51 -0.93
C VAL A 128 12.97 18.53 -0.07
N THR A 129 13.50 19.56 -0.71
CA THR A 129 14.28 20.61 -0.05
C THR A 129 13.69 21.98 -0.39
N GLY A 130 13.62 22.87 0.58
CA GLY A 130 13.11 24.22 0.40
C GLY A 130 13.80 25.20 1.32
N LYS A 131 13.65 26.50 1.05
CA LYS A 131 14.24 27.54 1.89
C LYS A 131 13.47 27.75 3.19
N LYS A 132 12.17 27.52 3.16
CA LYS A 132 11.26 27.75 4.30
C LYS A 132 10.47 26.49 4.62
N ARG A 133 10.19 26.30 5.91
CA ARG A 133 9.35 25.17 6.35
C ARG A 133 7.95 25.25 5.76
N ASP A 134 7.41 26.45 5.58
CA ASP A 134 6.07 26.65 4.98
C ASP A 134 6.02 26.09 3.57
N ASP A 135 7.08 26.25 2.80
CA ASP A 135 7.17 25.69 1.44
C ASP A 135 7.12 24.17 1.46
N LEU A 136 7.75 23.56 2.46
CA LEU A 136 7.70 22.10 2.65
C LEU A 136 6.29 21.63 3.03
N GLN A 137 5.59 22.36 3.88
CA GLN A 137 4.23 22.02 4.27
C GLN A 137 3.27 22.09 3.09
N GLU A 138 3.48 23.03 2.17
CA GLU A 138 2.69 23.10 0.93
C GLU A 138 2.90 21.87 0.07
N ALA A 139 4.14 21.37 -0.01
CA ALA A 139 4.43 20.16 -0.75
C ALA A 139 3.74 18.93 -0.14
N ILE A 140 3.77 18.82 1.19
CA ILE A 140 3.10 17.73 1.90
C ILE A 140 1.60 17.77 1.65
N ALA A 141 0.98 18.95 1.74
CA ALA A 141 -0.45 19.13 1.49
C ALA A 141 -0.81 18.74 0.06
N LEU A 142 0.01 19.14 -0.92
CA LEU A 142 -0.20 18.77 -2.31
C LEU A 142 -0.18 17.26 -2.50
N LEU A 143 0.84 16.59 -1.98
CA LEU A 143 1.00 15.15 -2.15
C LEU A 143 -0.07 14.34 -1.42
N ARG A 144 -0.53 14.81 -0.26
CA ARG A 144 -1.63 14.16 0.46
C ARG A 144 -2.96 14.27 -0.27
N GLY A 145 -3.16 15.34 -1.02
CA GLY A 145 -4.38 15.58 -1.77
C GLY A 145 -4.47 14.84 -3.10
N GLU A 146 -3.36 14.23 -3.55
CA GLU A 146 -3.31 13.55 -4.84
C GLU A 146 -3.48 12.04 -4.68
N SER A 147 -4.16 11.44 -5.65
CA SER A 147 -4.35 9.99 -5.70
C SER A 147 -3.20 9.37 -6.50
N LEU A 148 -2.18 8.90 -5.80
CA LEU A 148 -0.95 8.43 -6.43
C LEU A 148 -0.82 6.91 -6.52
N GLY A 149 -1.83 6.18 -6.04
CA GLY A 149 -1.86 4.72 -6.13
C GLY A 149 -1.03 3.99 -5.09
N MET A 150 -0.31 4.73 -4.23
CA MET A 150 0.47 4.18 -3.12
C MET A 150 0.34 5.09 -1.91
N PRO A 151 0.35 4.51 -0.71
CA PRO A 151 0.41 5.34 0.50
C PRO A 151 1.77 6.01 0.60
N LEU A 152 1.78 7.27 1.03
CA LEU A 152 3.01 8.04 1.21
C LEU A 152 3.17 8.42 2.67
N GLN A 153 4.42 8.36 3.15
CA GLN A 153 4.80 8.89 4.44
C GLN A 153 5.85 9.98 4.24
N PHE A 154 5.91 10.91 5.16
CA PHE A 154 6.82 12.04 5.11
C PHE A 154 7.69 11.97 6.36
N THR A 155 8.98 11.72 6.17
CA THR A 155 9.90 11.41 7.26
C THR A 155 11.22 12.15 7.14
N ASN A 156 12.12 11.91 8.10
CA ASN A 156 13.49 12.41 8.06
C ASN A 156 13.55 13.93 7.90
N PHE A 157 12.71 14.63 8.66
CA PHE A 157 12.68 16.10 8.65
C PHE A 157 13.99 16.65 9.18
N ARG A 158 14.59 17.56 8.42
CA ARG A 158 15.83 18.26 8.78
C ARG A 158 15.67 19.76 8.57
N ASP A 159 16.37 20.52 9.41
CA ASP A 159 16.38 21.99 9.30
C ASP A 159 17.53 22.51 8.46
#